data_4bd075c581b9e2ed3813a503e87ab21e
#
_entry.id   4bd075c581b9e2ed3813a503e87ab21e
#
_cell.length_a   1.000
_cell.length_b   1.000
_cell.length_c   1.000
_cell.angle_alpha   90.00
_cell.angle_beta   90.00
_cell.angle_gamma   90.00
#
_symmetry.space_group_name_H-M   'P 1'
#
loop_
_entity.id
_entity.type
_entity.pdbx_description
1 polymer ?
#
loop_
_entity_poly.entity_id
_entity_poly.type
_entity_poly.pdbx_seq_one_letter_code
_entity_poly.pdbx_strand_id
1 'polypeptide(L)'
;MTKSLQFTLAFALSFAACASVAFGLRAHSLDISVGLAASPADPGASGYHLLRKYDLGGDGGWDYVALDSSTRRLFISRSSRVMVVNVDTGKLVGEIDDTPGVHGIALASDLNRGFTSNGAAGNITIFDMSTLKEIGTVDAGKNPDAILYDDVTKRVFAMNGGSHDATVLDAPTGKVLATITLPGRPEYAVSDHAGHVFVNIEDKNAQAEIDSQNLVVISHWSIAPCESPTGLSMDRAHRRLFAGCRNVMLAVVNADTHAVVSTQAIGGGVDATRFDPGTGYVFSSNGHDGSLTVIKEETPDNYTVVEDVPTQVNARTMTLDPTTHEIYLVSAAYTPLPPATDEDPHPERKIVPGSFVLLVFGR
;
A
#
# COMPACT_ATOMS: atom_id res chain seq x y z
N MET A 1 4.30 -16.80 65.77
CA MET A 1 3.65 -15.63 66.39
C MET A 1 2.73 -15.04 65.31
N THR A 2 1.47 -15.52 65.31
CA THR A 2 0.23 -14.89 65.80
C THR A 2 0.05 -13.46 65.22
N LYS A 3 -1.01 -13.15 64.49
CA LYS A 3 -2.44 -13.25 64.76
C LYS A 3 -3.29 -13.01 63.51
N SER A 4 -4.31 -13.82 63.41
CA SER A 4 -5.55 -13.66 62.64
C SER A 4 -6.40 -12.47 63.14
N LEU A 5 -7.22 -11.92 62.24
CA LEU A 5 -8.52 -11.38 62.69
C LEU A 5 -9.56 -11.55 61.58
N GLN A 6 -10.53 -12.43 61.85
CA GLN A 6 -11.83 -12.53 61.18
C GLN A 6 -12.76 -11.45 61.73
N PHE A 7 -13.63 -10.92 60.89
CA PHE A 7 -14.92 -10.39 61.37
C PHE A 7 -16.05 -10.81 60.44
N THR A 8 -16.95 -11.57 61.03
CA THR A 8 -18.23 -12.06 60.51
C THR A 8 -19.33 -11.15 61.07
N LEU A 9 -20.45 -11.09 60.39
CA LEU A 9 -21.87 -10.98 60.86
C LEU A 9 -22.66 -10.06 59.88
N ALA A 10 -23.85 -10.26 59.51
CA ALA A 10 -24.89 -11.29 59.51
C ALA A 10 -26.23 -10.56 59.23
N PHE A 11 -27.12 -11.27 58.58
CA PHE A 11 -28.57 -11.18 58.64
C PHE A 11 -29.33 -9.95 58.07
N ALA A 12 -30.25 -10.13 57.13
CA ALA A 12 -31.67 -10.37 57.44
C ALA A 12 -32.48 -10.79 56.21
N LEU A 13 -33.32 -11.78 56.44
CA LEU A 13 -34.41 -12.27 55.61
C LEU A 13 -35.55 -11.25 55.50
N SER A 14 -36.35 -11.31 54.41
CA SER A 14 -37.80 -11.45 54.52
C SER A 14 -38.53 -11.60 53.17
N PHE A 15 -39.24 -12.71 53.03
CA PHE A 15 -40.58 -13.00 52.50
C PHE A 15 -41.03 -12.67 51.09
N ALA A 16 -41.22 -13.66 50.38
CA ALA A 16 -42.29 -14.29 49.59
C ALA A 16 -43.52 -13.45 49.20
N ALA A 17 -43.87 -13.53 47.92
CA ALA A 17 -45.26 -13.71 47.48
C ALA A 17 -45.33 -14.35 46.09
N CYS A 18 -46.16 -15.36 45.99
CA CYS A 18 -46.60 -16.08 44.80
C CYS A 18 -47.30 -15.16 43.78
N ALA A 19 -47.18 -15.41 42.47
CA ALA A 19 -48.29 -15.96 41.70
C ALA A 19 -48.13 -15.75 40.20
N SER A 20 -48.58 -16.74 39.47
CA SER A 20 -49.24 -16.72 38.16
C SER A 20 -48.36 -16.91 36.94
N VAL A 21 -48.34 -18.17 36.51
CA VAL A 21 -47.93 -18.64 35.18
C VAL A 21 -48.95 -18.12 34.15
N ALA A 22 -48.50 -17.32 33.20
CA ALA A 22 -49.20 -17.05 31.97
C ALA A 22 -48.31 -17.50 30.83
N PHE A 23 -48.69 -18.60 30.16
CA PHE A 23 -48.14 -19.06 28.90
C PHE A 23 -48.53 -18.06 27.80
N GLY A 24 -47.61 -17.20 27.40
CA GLY A 24 -47.74 -16.37 26.22
C GLY A 24 -46.86 -16.93 25.11
N LEU A 25 -47.45 -17.56 24.12
CA LEU A 25 -46.84 -17.88 22.82
C LEU A 25 -46.41 -16.56 22.18
N ARG A 26 -45.13 -16.30 22.15
CA ARG A 26 -44.55 -15.24 21.30
C ARG A 26 -44.24 -15.85 19.94
N ALA A 27 -44.97 -15.41 18.93
CA ALA A 27 -44.62 -15.57 17.54
C ALA A 27 -43.30 -14.83 17.31
N HIS A 28 -42.24 -15.56 16.90
CA HIS A 28 -41.03 -14.95 16.39
C HIS A 28 -41.33 -14.47 14.98
N SER A 29 -41.49 -13.15 14.82
CA SER A 29 -41.39 -12.51 13.53
C SER A 29 -39.92 -12.55 13.13
N LEU A 30 -39.57 -13.24 12.07
CA LEU A 30 -38.30 -13.13 11.38
C LEU A 30 -38.30 -11.75 10.71
N ASP A 31 -37.66 -10.78 11.37
CA ASP A 31 -37.27 -9.53 10.72
C ASP A 31 -36.17 -9.84 9.70
N ILE A 32 -36.55 -10.02 8.46
CA ILE A 32 -35.66 -9.98 7.32
C ILE A 32 -35.31 -8.49 7.12
N SER A 33 -34.24 -8.02 7.76
CA SER A 33 -33.66 -6.74 7.42
C SER A 33 -33.05 -6.85 6.03
N VAL A 34 -33.79 -6.40 5.03
CA VAL A 34 -33.27 -6.09 3.71
C VAL A 34 -32.19 -5.01 3.95
N GLY A 35 -30.93 -5.39 3.78
CA GLY A 35 -29.82 -4.45 3.84
C GLY A 35 -30.02 -3.36 2.78
N LEU A 36 -30.47 -2.20 3.21
CA LEU A 36 -30.42 -0.99 2.41
C LEU A 36 -28.95 -0.80 2.00
N ALA A 37 -28.68 -0.76 0.70
CA ALA A 37 -27.40 -0.31 0.18
C ALA A 37 -27.12 1.04 0.84
N ALA A 38 -25.96 1.16 1.53
CA ALA A 38 -25.55 2.41 2.13
C ALA A 38 -25.53 3.48 1.05
N SER A 39 -26.24 4.57 1.28
CA SER A 39 -26.12 5.77 0.47
C SER A 39 -24.64 6.16 0.40
N PRO A 40 -24.14 6.66 -0.73
CA PRO A 40 -22.79 7.21 -0.78
C PRO A 40 -22.65 8.23 0.36
N ALA A 41 -21.60 8.10 1.17
CA ALA A 41 -21.31 9.08 2.20
C ALA A 41 -21.13 10.45 1.52
N ASP A 42 -21.66 11.51 2.15
CA ASP A 42 -21.39 12.86 1.66
C ASP A 42 -19.86 13.08 1.61
N PRO A 43 -19.34 13.70 0.54
CA PRO A 43 -17.91 14.00 0.45
C PRO A 43 -17.49 14.84 1.65
N GLY A 44 -16.41 14.44 2.34
CA GLY A 44 -15.83 15.22 3.42
C GLY A 44 -15.11 16.47 2.92
N ALA A 45 -14.28 17.06 3.79
CA ALA A 45 -13.59 18.32 3.51
C ALA A 45 -12.65 18.27 2.29
N SER A 46 -12.11 17.11 1.95
CA SER A 46 -11.26 16.92 0.76
C SER A 46 -12.04 16.80 -0.54
N GLY A 47 -13.31 16.43 -0.46
CA GLY A 47 -14.18 16.04 -1.57
C GLY A 47 -13.93 14.61 -2.07
N TYR A 48 -12.89 13.91 -1.58
CA TYR A 48 -12.62 12.53 -1.99
C TYR A 48 -13.61 11.55 -1.37
N HIS A 49 -14.14 10.65 -2.19
CA HIS A 49 -15.06 9.60 -1.77
C HIS A 49 -14.97 8.42 -2.73
N LEU A 50 -15.58 7.29 -2.38
CA LEU A 50 -15.63 6.13 -3.25
C LEU A 50 -16.54 6.43 -4.47
N LEU A 51 -15.95 6.52 -5.65
CA LEU A 51 -16.67 6.73 -6.91
C LEU A 51 -17.17 5.41 -7.50
N ARG A 52 -16.31 4.39 -7.50
CA ARG A 52 -16.59 3.09 -8.13
C ARG A 52 -15.94 1.97 -7.35
N LYS A 53 -16.61 0.83 -7.33
CA LYS A 53 -16.07 -0.43 -6.83
C LYS A 53 -16.30 -1.51 -7.88
N TYR A 54 -15.25 -2.25 -8.21
CA TYR A 54 -15.32 -3.37 -9.14
C TYR A 54 -14.91 -4.66 -8.45
N ASP A 55 -15.76 -5.69 -8.55
CA ASP A 55 -15.45 -7.04 -8.08
C ASP A 55 -14.55 -7.72 -9.12
N LEU A 56 -13.28 -7.90 -8.80
CA LEU A 56 -12.29 -8.50 -9.70
C LEU A 56 -12.19 -10.01 -9.50
N GLY A 57 -12.40 -10.48 -8.26
CA GLY A 57 -12.29 -11.89 -7.92
C GLY A 57 -10.90 -12.47 -8.11
N GLY A 58 -10.84 -13.77 -8.41
CA GLY A 58 -9.58 -14.51 -8.58
C GLY A 58 -8.87 -14.82 -7.26
N ASP A 59 -7.86 -15.68 -7.36
CA ASP A 59 -7.07 -16.18 -6.23
C ASP A 59 -5.74 -15.41 -6.08
N GLY A 60 -5.11 -15.59 -4.91
CA GLY A 60 -3.82 -15.02 -4.57
C GLY A 60 -3.90 -13.69 -3.82
N GLY A 61 -2.82 -13.37 -3.14
CA GLY A 61 -2.61 -12.06 -2.51
C GLY A 61 -2.39 -10.96 -3.55
N TRP A 62 -2.12 -9.78 -3.04
CA TRP A 62 -1.76 -8.63 -3.89
C TRP A 62 -0.69 -7.81 -3.19
N ASP A 63 -0.03 -6.97 -3.98
CA ASP A 63 0.91 -5.99 -3.49
C ASP A 63 0.78 -4.69 -4.30
N TYR A 64 1.83 -4.23 -4.98
CA TYR A 64 1.79 -2.96 -5.68
C TYR A 64 0.86 -2.94 -6.89
N VAL A 65 0.45 -1.73 -7.24
CA VAL A 65 -0.36 -1.44 -8.41
C VAL A 65 0.28 -0.31 -9.22
N ALA A 66 0.22 -0.41 -10.55
CA ALA A 66 0.75 0.59 -11.47
C ALA A 66 -0.29 0.93 -12.55
N LEU A 67 -0.48 2.22 -12.83
CA LEU A 67 -1.44 2.70 -13.81
C LEU A 67 -0.73 3.19 -15.07
N ASP A 68 -1.17 2.71 -16.21
CA ASP A 68 -0.95 3.35 -17.51
C ASP A 68 -2.17 4.24 -17.80
N SER A 69 -2.06 5.52 -17.46
CA SER A 69 -3.15 6.49 -17.64
C SER A 69 -3.54 6.64 -19.11
N SER A 70 -2.60 6.49 -20.02
CA SER A 70 -2.83 6.68 -21.46
C SER A 70 -3.74 5.62 -22.06
N THR A 71 -3.64 4.38 -21.59
CA THR A 71 -4.47 3.24 -22.04
C THR A 71 -5.54 2.86 -21.04
N ARG A 72 -5.63 3.56 -19.91
CA ARG A 72 -6.57 3.29 -18.82
C ARG A 72 -6.45 1.88 -18.27
N ARG A 73 -5.22 1.31 -18.23
CA ARG A 73 -4.93 -0.03 -17.72
C ARG A 73 -4.23 0.02 -16.38
N LEU A 74 -4.80 -0.66 -15.41
CA LEU A 74 -4.21 -0.88 -14.09
C LEU A 74 -3.58 -2.27 -14.07
N PHE A 75 -2.30 -2.31 -13.75
CA PHE A 75 -1.52 -3.52 -13.54
C PHE A 75 -1.48 -3.79 -12.04
N ILE A 76 -1.87 -4.99 -11.63
CA ILE A 76 -2.04 -5.38 -10.22
C ILE A 76 -1.23 -6.65 -9.99
N SER A 77 -0.28 -6.63 -9.06
CA SER A 77 0.44 -7.84 -8.68
C SER A 77 -0.49 -8.82 -7.93
N ARG A 78 -0.45 -10.11 -8.31
CA ARG A 78 -1.32 -11.16 -7.79
C ARG A 78 -0.53 -12.44 -7.51
N SER A 79 0.33 -12.41 -6.49
CA SER A 79 1.16 -13.55 -6.05
C SER A 79 2.07 -14.14 -7.13
N SER A 80 1.54 -14.73 -8.20
CA SER A 80 2.30 -15.42 -9.25
C SER A 80 2.03 -14.89 -10.66
N ARG A 81 1.24 -13.84 -10.77
CA ARG A 81 0.89 -13.18 -12.04
C ARG A 81 0.62 -11.70 -11.83
N VAL A 82 0.57 -10.93 -12.91
CA VAL A 82 0.04 -9.57 -12.92
C VAL A 82 -1.30 -9.58 -13.61
N MET A 83 -2.34 -9.16 -12.90
CA MET A 83 -3.68 -8.94 -13.45
C MET A 83 -3.74 -7.54 -14.07
N VAL A 84 -4.25 -7.43 -15.30
CA VAL A 84 -4.41 -6.14 -15.99
C VAL A 84 -5.88 -5.86 -16.21
N VAL A 85 -6.38 -4.75 -15.66
CA VAL A 85 -7.79 -4.36 -15.76
C VAL A 85 -7.94 -2.96 -16.35
N ASN A 86 -9.05 -2.73 -17.05
CA ASN A 86 -9.41 -1.38 -17.47
C ASN A 86 -10.11 -0.67 -16.31
N VAL A 87 -9.61 0.49 -15.90
CA VAL A 87 -10.07 1.23 -14.70
C VAL A 87 -11.45 1.87 -14.85
N ASP A 88 -11.90 2.09 -16.09
CA ASP A 88 -13.21 2.72 -16.33
C ASP A 88 -14.35 1.71 -16.31
N THR A 89 -14.04 0.42 -16.58
CA THR A 89 -15.02 -0.64 -16.70
C THR A 89 -14.86 -1.77 -15.69
N GLY A 90 -13.72 -1.85 -15.00
CA GLY A 90 -13.35 -2.96 -14.11
C GLY A 90 -13.11 -4.29 -14.84
N LYS A 91 -13.12 -4.31 -16.17
CA LYS A 91 -12.97 -5.55 -16.94
C LYS A 91 -11.51 -5.99 -17.03
N LEU A 92 -11.30 -7.29 -16.91
CA LEU A 92 -10.00 -7.92 -17.18
C LEU A 92 -9.62 -7.67 -18.64
N VAL A 93 -8.44 -7.14 -18.86
CA VAL A 93 -7.81 -6.94 -20.18
C VAL A 93 -6.94 -8.15 -20.54
N GLY A 94 -6.21 -8.68 -19.55
CA GLY A 94 -5.34 -9.83 -19.70
C GLY A 94 -4.50 -10.04 -18.44
N GLU A 95 -3.58 -10.97 -18.50
CA GLU A 95 -2.65 -11.29 -17.41
C GLU A 95 -1.23 -11.44 -17.95
N ILE A 96 -0.24 -11.21 -17.09
CA ILE A 96 1.16 -11.57 -17.31
C ILE A 96 1.44 -12.70 -16.34
N ASP A 97 1.60 -13.90 -16.85
CA ASP A 97 1.80 -15.12 -16.07
C ASP A 97 3.28 -15.29 -15.68
N ASP A 98 3.57 -16.33 -14.92
CA ASP A 98 4.92 -16.77 -14.54
C ASP A 98 5.78 -15.68 -13.85
N THR A 99 5.15 -14.94 -12.92
CA THR A 99 5.81 -13.95 -12.06
C THR A 99 5.79 -14.36 -10.58
N PRO A 100 6.51 -15.41 -10.16
CA PRO A 100 6.39 -16.00 -8.82
C PRO A 100 6.79 -15.02 -7.71
N GLY A 101 5.85 -14.73 -6.81
CA GLY A 101 6.05 -13.76 -5.73
C GLY A 101 6.18 -12.34 -6.25
N VAL A 102 5.42 -11.98 -7.28
CA VAL A 102 5.44 -10.61 -7.83
C VAL A 102 5.02 -9.59 -6.77
N HIS A 103 5.85 -8.57 -6.62
CA HIS A 103 5.61 -7.39 -5.78
C HIS A 103 5.37 -6.15 -6.63
N GLY A 104 6.44 -5.54 -7.14
CA GLY A 104 6.40 -4.28 -7.87
C GLY A 104 6.17 -4.42 -9.38
N ILE A 105 5.67 -3.35 -9.99
CA ILE A 105 5.46 -3.22 -11.43
C ILE A 105 5.92 -1.84 -11.85
N ALA A 106 6.88 -1.77 -12.78
CA ALA A 106 7.34 -0.53 -13.40
C ALA A 106 6.94 -0.50 -14.87
N LEU A 107 6.38 0.63 -15.32
CA LEU A 107 5.91 0.82 -16.68
C LEU A 107 6.80 1.85 -17.41
N ALA A 108 7.47 1.43 -18.48
CA ALA A 108 8.22 2.26 -19.41
C ALA A 108 7.38 2.44 -20.67
N SER A 109 6.33 3.27 -20.58
CA SER A 109 5.32 3.44 -21.64
C SER A 109 5.92 3.95 -22.95
N ASP A 110 6.96 4.77 -22.88
CA ASP A 110 7.71 5.27 -24.03
C ASP A 110 8.50 4.17 -24.78
N LEU A 111 8.76 3.04 -24.11
CA LEU A 111 9.42 1.87 -24.67
C LEU A 111 8.45 0.72 -24.97
N ASN A 112 7.17 0.89 -24.66
CA ASN A 112 6.16 -0.18 -24.66
C ASN A 112 6.60 -1.41 -23.84
N ARG A 113 7.32 -1.21 -22.74
CA ARG A 113 7.84 -2.25 -21.86
C ARG A 113 7.38 -2.08 -20.44
N GLY A 114 7.11 -3.20 -19.80
CA GLY A 114 6.88 -3.27 -18.38
C GLY A 114 7.85 -4.24 -17.71
N PHE A 115 8.04 -4.08 -16.42
CA PHE A 115 8.97 -4.84 -15.60
C PHE A 115 8.29 -5.21 -14.29
N THR A 116 8.46 -6.45 -13.85
CA THR A 116 8.01 -6.89 -12.53
C THR A 116 9.17 -7.32 -11.67
N SER A 117 9.11 -7.04 -10.38
CA SER A 117 10.01 -7.65 -9.39
C SER A 117 9.35 -8.90 -8.82
N ASN A 118 10.02 -10.05 -8.91
CA ASN A 118 9.49 -11.35 -8.50
C ASN A 118 10.28 -11.87 -7.29
N GLY A 119 9.80 -11.54 -6.09
CA GLY A 119 10.53 -11.81 -4.84
C GLY A 119 10.83 -13.27 -4.59
N ALA A 120 9.89 -14.18 -4.88
CA ALA A 120 10.09 -15.59 -4.68
C ALA A 120 11.07 -16.21 -5.70
N ALA A 121 11.09 -15.69 -6.92
CA ALA A 121 11.99 -16.15 -7.97
C ALA A 121 13.38 -15.48 -7.92
N GLY A 122 13.50 -14.30 -7.30
CA GLY A 122 14.74 -13.51 -7.28
C GLY A 122 15.10 -12.94 -8.66
N ASN A 123 14.10 -12.59 -9.47
CA ASN A 123 14.30 -12.10 -10.82
C ASN A 123 13.34 -10.96 -11.19
N ILE A 124 13.55 -10.40 -12.37
CA ILE A 124 12.71 -9.37 -13.00
C ILE A 124 12.16 -9.96 -14.29
N THR A 125 10.84 -9.96 -14.47
CA THR A 125 10.21 -10.28 -15.75
C THR A 125 10.06 -9.00 -16.57
N ILE A 126 10.46 -9.05 -17.83
CA ILE A 126 10.28 -7.97 -18.82
C ILE A 126 9.14 -8.40 -19.73
N PHE A 127 8.16 -7.52 -19.93
CA PHE A 127 7.01 -7.80 -20.78
C PHE A 127 6.68 -6.66 -21.74
N ASP A 128 6.03 -7.01 -22.86
CA ASP A 128 5.46 -6.05 -23.79
C ASP A 128 4.12 -5.54 -23.27
N MET A 129 3.99 -4.22 -23.09
CA MET A 129 2.79 -3.62 -22.50
C MET A 129 1.56 -3.73 -23.40
N SER A 130 1.74 -3.80 -24.74
CA SER A 130 0.61 -3.88 -25.67
C SER A 130 0.02 -5.28 -25.73
N THR A 131 0.87 -6.31 -25.75
CA THR A 131 0.46 -7.71 -25.87
C THR A 131 0.37 -8.46 -24.56
N LEU A 132 0.92 -7.91 -23.47
CA LEU A 132 1.05 -8.49 -22.13
C LEU A 132 1.89 -9.78 -22.12
N LYS A 133 2.71 -10.00 -23.14
CA LYS A 133 3.56 -11.20 -23.22
C LYS A 133 4.93 -10.93 -22.64
N GLU A 134 5.45 -11.94 -21.97
CA GLU A 134 6.85 -11.95 -21.55
C GLU A 134 7.78 -11.78 -22.74
N ILE A 135 8.80 -10.94 -22.56
CA ILE A 135 9.93 -10.76 -23.49
C ILE A 135 11.12 -11.57 -22.98
N GLY A 136 11.29 -11.68 -21.66
CA GLY A 136 12.34 -12.42 -20.99
C GLY A 136 12.44 -12.12 -19.52
N THR A 137 13.32 -12.82 -18.83
CA THR A 137 13.62 -12.65 -17.41
C THR A 137 15.09 -12.30 -17.21
N VAL A 138 15.37 -11.62 -16.08
CA VAL A 138 16.74 -11.22 -15.69
C VAL A 138 16.90 -11.47 -14.20
N ASP A 139 18.03 -12.06 -13.80
CA ASP A 139 18.33 -12.28 -12.38
C ASP A 139 18.44 -10.94 -11.63
N ALA A 140 17.92 -10.91 -10.42
CA ALA A 140 18.03 -9.82 -9.47
C ALA A 140 18.73 -10.26 -8.18
N GLY A 141 18.78 -9.39 -7.18
CA GLY A 141 19.16 -9.77 -5.83
C GLY A 141 18.10 -10.62 -5.13
N LYS A 142 18.27 -10.83 -3.82
CA LYS A 142 17.31 -11.60 -3.02
C LYS A 142 16.08 -10.78 -2.69
N ASN A 143 14.90 -11.38 -2.89
CA ASN A 143 13.61 -10.79 -2.63
C ASN A 143 13.50 -9.38 -3.24
N PRO A 144 13.55 -9.25 -4.58
CA PRO A 144 13.25 -7.98 -5.23
C PRO A 144 11.79 -7.58 -4.95
N ASP A 145 11.60 -6.34 -4.47
CA ASP A 145 10.35 -5.81 -3.97
C ASP A 145 9.91 -4.60 -4.82
N ALA A 146 10.06 -3.38 -4.34
CA ALA A 146 9.74 -2.22 -5.16
C ALA A 146 10.63 -2.17 -6.44
N ILE A 147 10.03 -1.71 -7.52
CA ILE A 147 10.70 -1.53 -8.80
C ILE A 147 10.23 -0.23 -9.43
N LEU A 148 11.14 0.54 -10.00
CA LEU A 148 10.81 1.78 -10.69
C LEU A 148 11.53 1.90 -12.03
N TYR A 149 10.96 2.67 -12.94
CA TYR A 149 11.58 3.13 -14.17
C TYR A 149 11.94 4.60 -14.05
N ASP A 150 13.22 4.93 -14.29
CA ASP A 150 13.72 6.28 -14.42
C ASP A 150 13.76 6.65 -15.90
N ASP A 151 12.85 7.52 -16.31
CA ASP A 151 12.67 7.90 -17.72
C ASP A 151 13.78 8.80 -18.26
N VAL A 152 14.55 9.45 -17.40
CA VAL A 152 15.69 10.30 -17.79
C VAL A 152 16.86 9.44 -18.25
N THR A 153 17.25 8.44 -17.47
CA THR A 153 18.37 7.57 -17.78
C THR A 153 17.97 6.31 -18.54
N LYS A 154 16.64 6.07 -18.72
CA LYS A 154 16.08 4.84 -19.30
C LYS A 154 16.52 3.58 -18.55
N ARG A 155 16.55 3.66 -17.22
CA ARG A 155 16.97 2.57 -16.33
C ARG A 155 15.84 2.09 -15.45
N VAL A 156 15.87 0.82 -15.16
CA VAL A 156 14.97 0.20 -14.18
C VAL A 156 15.77 -0.15 -12.94
N PHE A 157 15.26 0.19 -11.78
CA PHE A 157 15.83 -0.08 -10.47
C PHE A 157 14.91 -1.03 -9.71
N ALA A 158 15.36 -2.25 -9.45
CA ALA A 158 14.66 -3.20 -8.58
C ALA A 158 15.32 -3.23 -7.22
N MET A 159 14.55 -2.91 -6.18
CA MET A 159 14.99 -2.83 -4.79
C MET A 159 14.95 -4.23 -4.16
N ASN A 160 16.09 -4.79 -3.84
CA ASN A 160 16.23 -6.16 -3.33
C ASN A 160 16.25 -6.16 -1.80
N GLY A 161 15.08 -6.33 -1.18
CA GLY A 161 14.91 -6.27 0.27
C GLY A 161 15.70 -7.32 1.03
N GLY A 162 15.95 -8.49 0.43
CA GLY A 162 16.67 -9.59 1.08
C GLY A 162 18.19 -9.54 0.96
N SER A 163 18.73 -8.83 -0.04
CA SER A 163 20.19 -8.66 -0.22
C SER A 163 20.69 -7.26 0.08
N HIS A 164 19.80 -6.31 0.38
CA HIS A 164 20.11 -4.91 0.72
C HIS A 164 20.89 -4.20 -0.41
N ASP A 165 20.39 -4.36 -1.63
CA ASP A 165 20.97 -3.74 -2.81
C ASP A 165 19.88 -3.38 -3.83
N ALA A 166 20.27 -2.75 -4.92
CA ALA A 166 19.40 -2.50 -6.07
C ALA A 166 20.01 -3.09 -7.33
N THR A 167 19.25 -3.91 -8.05
CA THR A 167 19.61 -4.36 -9.41
C THR A 167 19.17 -3.33 -10.41
N VAL A 168 20.09 -2.87 -11.27
CA VAL A 168 19.80 -1.84 -12.28
C VAL A 168 19.90 -2.41 -13.67
N LEU A 169 18.85 -2.18 -14.48
CA LEU A 169 18.76 -2.61 -15.87
C LEU A 169 18.76 -1.40 -16.81
N ASP A 170 19.32 -1.61 -17.99
CA ASP A 170 19.03 -0.81 -19.18
C ASP A 170 17.66 -1.20 -19.72
N ALA A 171 16.67 -0.33 -19.60
CA ALA A 171 15.28 -0.65 -19.95
C ALA A 171 15.09 -1.02 -21.43
N PRO A 172 15.75 -0.36 -22.40
CA PRO A 172 15.65 -0.71 -23.81
C PRO A 172 16.13 -2.13 -24.14
N THR A 173 17.18 -2.62 -23.51
CA THR A 173 17.79 -3.92 -23.84
C THR A 173 17.50 -5.02 -22.83
N GLY A 174 17.07 -4.66 -21.59
CA GLY A 174 16.92 -5.58 -20.47
C GLY A 174 18.25 -6.05 -19.86
N LYS A 175 19.37 -5.45 -20.23
CA LYS A 175 20.69 -5.85 -19.74
C LYS A 175 20.94 -5.30 -18.33
N VAL A 176 21.44 -6.13 -17.43
CA VAL A 176 21.93 -5.69 -16.12
C VAL A 176 23.14 -4.79 -16.28
N LEU A 177 23.08 -3.59 -15.71
CA LEU A 177 24.14 -2.61 -15.74
C LEU A 177 24.97 -2.65 -14.46
N ALA A 178 24.31 -2.80 -13.30
CA ALA A 178 24.98 -2.79 -11.99
C ALA A 178 24.10 -3.44 -10.92
N THR A 179 24.76 -3.79 -9.81
CA THR A 179 24.12 -4.02 -8.51
C THR A 179 24.69 -2.98 -7.54
N ILE A 180 23.84 -2.14 -6.96
CA ILE A 180 24.21 -1.03 -6.08
C ILE A 180 23.95 -1.47 -4.64
N THR A 181 24.98 -1.60 -3.81
CA THR A 181 24.83 -1.87 -2.38
C THR A 181 24.16 -0.68 -1.69
N LEU A 182 23.12 -0.96 -0.89
CA LEU A 182 22.37 0.02 -0.12
C LEU A 182 22.72 -0.06 1.39
N PRO A 183 22.50 1.01 2.16
CA PRO A 183 22.89 1.05 3.58
C PRO A 183 22.04 0.15 4.49
N GLY A 184 20.96 -0.42 3.99
CA GLY A 184 20.04 -1.31 4.69
C GLY A 184 18.99 -1.86 3.76
N ARG A 185 17.87 -2.34 4.33
CA ARG A 185 16.76 -2.94 3.58
C ARG A 185 15.99 -1.86 2.80
N PRO A 186 16.11 -1.85 1.46
CA PRO A 186 15.33 -0.94 0.66
C PRO A 186 13.86 -1.35 0.66
N GLU A 187 12.99 -0.33 0.64
CA GLU A 187 11.55 -0.46 0.49
C GLU A 187 11.12 0.32 -0.77
N TYR A 188 10.23 1.29 -0.68
CA TYR A 188 9.80 2.05 -1.85
C TYR A 188 10.85 3.06 -2.33
N ALA A 189 10.84 3.34 -3.64
CA ALA A 189 11.74 4.30 -4.26
C ALA A 189 11.00 5.20 -5.25
N VAL A 190 11.54 6.41 -5.47
CA VAL A 190 11.02 7.39 -6.41
C VAL A 190 12.14 8.09 -7.17
N SER A 191 11.96 8.32 -8.49
CA SER A 191 12.85 9.16 -9.30
C SER A 191 12.42 10.62 -9.24
N ASP A 192 13.38 11.54 -9.19
CA ASP A 192 13.13 12.98 -9.32
C ASP A 192 12.99 13.45 -10.78
N HIS A 193 13.16 12.56 -11.76
CA HIS A 193 13.24 12.86 -13.19
C HIS A 193 14.35 13.89 -13.54
N ALA A 194 15.39 13.95 -12.70
CA ALA A 194 16.53 14.83 -12.89
C ALA A 194 17.89 14.13 -12.68
N GLY A 195 17.87 12.80 -12.57
CA GLY A 195 19.07 11.98 -12.44
C GLY A 195 19.28 11.38 -11.06
N HIS A 196 18.30 11.46 -10.15
CA HIS A 196 18.39 10.89 -8.82
C HIS A 196 17.22 9.95 -8.53
N VAL A 197 17.49 8.89 -7.77
CA VAL A 197 16.51 7.98 -7.21
C VAL A 197 16.63 8.00 -5.69
N PHE A 198 15.53 8.32 -5.02
CA PHE A 198 15.41 8.31 -3.57
C PHE A 198 14.77 7.00 -3.10
N VAL A 199 15.31 6.40 -2.05
CA VAL A 199 14.93 5.07 -1.56
C VAL A 199 14.69 5.14 -0.06
N ASN A 200 13.56 4.63 0.42
CA ASN A 200 13.34 4.37 1.84
C ASN A 200 14.17 3.17 2.28
N ILE A 201 14.90 3.29 3.39
CA ILE A 201 15.69 2.23 4.03
C ILE A 201 14.98 1.86 5.34
N GLU A 202 14.09 0.87 5.24
CA GLU A 202 13.09 0.57 6.27
C GLU A 202 13.72 0.23 7.62
N ASP A 203 14.71 -0.67 7.65
CA ASP A 203 15.36 -1.16 8.87
C ASP A 203 16.32 -0.16 9.52
N LYS A 204 16.52 1.01 8.90
CA LYS A 204 17.40 2.08 9.40
C LYS A 204 16.66 3.37 9.73
N ASN A 205 15.34 3.46 9.50
CA ASN A 205 14.58 4.70 9.65
C ASN A 205 15.24 5.84 8.86
N ALA A 206 15.63 5.55 7.62
CA ALA A 206 16.47 6.40 6.82
C ALA A 206 16.01 6.46 5.36
N GLN A 207 16.59 7.38 4.61
CA GLN A 207 16.51 7.41 3.16
C GLN A 207 17.92 7.39 2.58
N ALA A 208 18.03 6.94 1.34
CA ALA A 208 19.26 6.99 0.54
C ALA A 208 18.97 7.64 -0.81
N GLU A 209 19.98 8.27 -1.37
CA GLU A 209 19.95 8.88 -2.70
C GLU A 209 20.96 8.19 -3.61
N ILE A 210 20.50 7.79 -4.77
CA ILE A 210 21.28 7.14 -5.82
C ILE A 210 21.43 8.13 -6.99
N ASP A 211 22.65 8.38 -7.44
CA ASP A 211 22.90 8.96 -8.75
C ASP A 211 22.53 7.92 -9.81
N SER A 212 21.43 8.18 -10.54
CA SER A 212 20.90 7.22 -11.52
C SER A 212 21.76 7.15 -12.80
N GLN A 213 22.64 8.13 -13.05
CA GLN A 213 23.58 8.14 -14.17
C GLN A 213 24.86 7.37 -13.84
N ASN A 214 25.46 7.59 -12.67
CA ASN A 214 26.72 6.98 -12.26
C ASN A 214 26.53 5.65 -11.51
N LEU A 215 25.29 5.32 -11.10
CA LEU A 215 24.90 4.07 -10.44
C LEU A 215 25.61 3.88 -9.08
N VAL A 216 25.62 4.92 -8.27
CA VAL A 216 26.23 4.94 -6.94
C VAL A 216 25.30 5.61 -5.93
N VAL A 217 25.33 5.15 -4.69
CA VAL A 217 24.73 5.88 -3.57
C VAL A 217 25.58 7.11 -3.29
N ILE A 218 24.99 8.30 -3.37
CA ILE A 218 25.71 9.57 -3.13
C ILE A 218 25.47 10.12 -1.73
N SER A 219 24.35 9.76 -1.11
CA SER A 219 24.07 10.13 0.28
C SER A 219 23.07 9.18 0.94
N HIS A 220 23.06 9.18 2.29
CA HIS A 220 22.00 8.57 3.09
C HIS A 220 21.87 9.33 4.42
N TRP A 221 20.63 9.39 4.95
CA TRP A 221 20.33 10.17 6.15
C TRP A 221 19.16 9.57 6.95
N SER A 222 19.14 9.86 8.24
CA SER A 222 18.02 9.52 9.11
C SER A 222 16.82 10.43 8.84
N ILE A 223 15.64 9.87 8.85
CA ILE A 223 14.37 10.61 8.77
C ILE A 223 13.57 10.53 10.08
N ALA A 224 14.28 10.36 11.22
CA ALA A 224 13.61 10.40 12.51
C ALA A 224 12.78 11.69 12.67
N PRO A 225 11.57 11.60 13.27
CA PRO A 225 11.03 10.53 14.09
C PRO A 225 10.27 9.43 13.32
N CYS A 226 10.35 9.36 11.99
CA CYS A 226 9.76 8.29 11.19
C CYS A 226 10.41 6.95 11.53
N GLU A 227 9.60 5.92 11.77
CA GLU A 227 10.03 4.54 12.01
C GLU A 227 9.50 3.61 10.92
N SER A 228 10.39 2.76 10.40
CA SER A 228 10.09 1.80 9.34
C SER A 228 9.35 2.45 8.16
N PRO A 229 10.01 3.37 7.40
CA PRO A 229 9.41 3.99 6.23
C PRO A 229 9.10 2.96 5.15
N THR A 230 7.85 2.96 4.65
CA THR A 230 7.36 2.09 3.58
C THR A 230 7.10 2.89 2.30
N GLY A 231 5.89 3.40 2.09
CA GLY A 231 5.55 4.19 0.92
C GLY A 231 6.39 5.45 0.76
N LEU A 232 6.71 5.81 -0.47
CA LEU A 232 7.45 7.03 -0.80
C LEU A 232 6.86 7.68 -2.06
N SER A 233 6.64 8.99 -2.00
CA SER A 233 6.29 9.82 -3.15
C SER A 233 7.01 11.16 -3.08
N MET A 234 6.94 11.95 -4.17
CA MET A 234 7.71 13.19 -4.27
C MET A 234 6.91 14.30 -4.94
N ASP A 235 6.90 15.48 -4.32
CA ASP A 235 6.71 16.74 -5.03
C ASP A 235 8.05 17.16 -5.65
N ARG A 236 8.13 16.98 -6.96
CA ARG A 236 9.34 17.29 -7.73
C ARG A 236 9.57 18.78 -7.88
N ALA A 237 8.48 19.57 -7.95
CA ALA A 237 8.58 21.00 -8.13
C ALA A 237 9.22 21.70 -6.92
N HIS A 238 8.86 21.26 -5.72
CA HIS A 238 9.37 21.83 -4.48
C HIS A 238 10.42 20.91 -3.78
N ARG A 239 10.75 19.77 -4.40
CA ARG A 239 11.72 18.79 -3.91
C ARG A 239 11.41 18.32 -2.49
N ARG A 240 10.17 17.84 -2.29
CA ARG A 240 9.71 17.26 -1.03
C ARG A 240 9.41 15.78 -1.21
N LEU A 241 9.98 14.97 -0.35
CA LEU A 241 9.73 13.53 -0.25
C LEU A 241 8.70 13.28 0.85
N PHE A 242 7.74 12.39 0.57
CA PHE A 242 6.67 12.01 1.48
C PHE A 242 6.81 10.54 1.84
N ALA A 243 7.37 10.26 3.02
CA ALA A 243 7.58 8.91 3.52
C ALA A 243 6.46 8.51 4.49
N GLY A 244 5.71 7.47 4.16
CA GLY A 244 4.76 6.84 5.07
C GLY A 244 5.49 5.91 6.03
N CYS A 245 5.26 6.04 7.33
CA CYS A 245 6.02 5.38 8.39
C CYS A 245 5.10 4.48 9.22
N ARG A 246 5.56 3.30 9.62
CA ARG A 246 4.75 2.32 10.37
C ARG A 246 4.33 2.80 11.76
N ASN A 247 4.98 3.82 12.29
CA ASN A 247 4.58 4.48 13.53
C ASN A 247 3.49 5.55 13.34
N VAL A 248 2.56 5.32 12.40
CA VAL A 248 1.37 6.14 12.10
C VAL A 248 1.68 7.60 11.78
N MET A 249 2.73 7.81 11.03
CA MET A 249 3.26 9.11 10.68
C MET A 249 3.59 9.18 9.19
N LEU A 250 3.42 10.36 8.59
CA LEU A 250 4.02 10.72 7.32
C LEU A 250 5.10 11.77 7.58
N ALA A 251 6.33 11.47 7.19
CA ALA A 251 7.43 12.43 7.25
C ALA A 251 7.57 13.15 5.91
N VAL A 252 7.68 14.46 5.96
CA VAL A 252 8.01 15.31 4.81
C VAL A 252 9.48 15.69 4.89
N VAL A 253 10.24 15.32 3.88
CA VAL A 253 11.70 15.50 3.86
C VAL A 253 12.10 16.42 2.69
N ASN A 254 12.91 17.40 2.95
CA ASN A 254 13.52 18.20 1.90
C ASN A 254 14.63 17.39 1.23
N ALA A 255 14.49 17.10 -0.06
CA ALA A 255 15.40 16.24 -0.80
C ALA A 255 16.81 16.83 -0.98
N ASP A 256 16.96 18.16 -0.89
CA ASP A 256 18.27 18.84 -1.08
C ASP A 256 19.04 18.98 0.24
N THR A 257 18.32 19.24 1.34
CA THR A 257 18.96 19.45 2.66
C THR A 257 18.90 18.21 3.54
N HIS A 258 18.11 17.21 3.17
CA HIS A 258 17.84 15.95 3.89
C HIS A 258 17.13 16.17 5.25
N ALA A 259 16.64 17.38 5.50
CA ALA A 259 15.95 17.71 6.74
C ALA A 259 14.47 17.22 6.70
N VAL A 260 13.99 16.64 7.80
CA VAL A 260 12.55 16.45 8.03
C VAL A 260 11.97 17.84 8.33
N VAL A 261 11.14 18.35 7.42
CA VAL A 261 10.57 19.71 7.52
C VAL A 261 9.20 19.70 8.15
N SER A 262 8.48 18.57 8.07
CA SER A 262 7.16 18.42 8.68
C SER A 262 6.88 16.95 8.98
N THR A 263 5.96 16.71 9.90
CA THR A 263 5.38 15.38 10.15
C THR A 263 3.87 15.51 10.27
N GLN A 264 3.13 14.55 9.71
CA GLN A 264 1.67 14.52 9.74
C GLN A 264 1.20 13.18 10.33
N ALA A 265 0.12 13.20 11.11
CA ALA A 265 -0.50 11.96 11.56
C ALA A 265 -1.25 11.30 10.38
N ILE A 266 -1.11 9.98 10.27
CA ILE A 266 -1.83 9.15 9.29
C ILE A 266 -2.41 7.93 10.01
N GLY A 267 -3.26 7.16 9.33
CA GLY A 267 -3.75 5.90 9.87
C GLY A 267 -2.71 4.78 9.89
N GLY A 268 -3.05 3.68 10.55
CA GLY A 268 -2.17 2.51 10.71
C GLY A 268 -2.11 1.62 9.47
N GLY A 269 -0.92 1.01 9.26
CA GLY A 269 -0.70 0.06 8.17
C GLY A 269 -0.50 0.72 6.81
N VAL A 270 0.19 1.86 6.78
CA VAL A 270 0.58 2.53 5.54
C VAL A 270 1.57 1.66 4.76
N ASP A 271 1.35 1.58 3.45
CA ASP A 271 2.25 0.87 2.52
C ASP A 271 2.50 1.68 1.24
N ALA A 272 1.63 2.62 0.91
CA ALA A 272 1.84 3.53 -0.20
C ALA A 272 1.51 4.98 0.18
N THR A 273 2.27 5.90 -0.39
CA THR A 273 1.98 7.34 -0.44
C THR A 273 1.94 7.80 -1.89
N ARG A 274 1.14 8.81 -2.20
CA ARG A 274 1.13 9.47 -3.52
C ARG A 274 0.97 10.98 -3.33
N PHE A 275 1.65 11.71 -4.18
CA PHE A 275 1.48 13.17 -4.30
C PHE A 275 0.81 13.49 -5.63
N ASP A 276 -0.19 14.32 -5.59
CA ASP A 276 -0.89 14.83 -6.76
C ASP A 276 -0.51 16.30 -7.00
N PRO A 277 0.35 16.57 -7.99
CA PRO A 277 0.78 17.94 -8.29
C PRO A 277 -0.35 18.84 -8.79
N GLY A 278 -1.42 18.26 -9.35
CA GLY A 278 -2.58 19.01 -9.84
C GLY A 278 -3.46 19.57 -8.74
N THR A 279 -3.51 18.89 -7.60
CA THR A 279 -4.34 19.30 -6.45
C THR A 279 -3.52 19.77 -5.25
N GLY A 280 -2.22 19.44 -5.21
CA GLY A 280 -1.35 19.66 -4.04
C GLY A 280 -1.76 18.79 -2.84
N TYR A 281 -2.33 17.60 -3.08
CA TYR A 281 -2.62 16.65 -2.04
C TYR A 281 -1.60 15.53 -1.98
N VAL A 282 -1.27 15.16 -0.75
CA VAL A 282 -0.53 13.94 -0.43
C VAL A 282 -1.54 12.93 0.13
N PHE A 283 -1.45 11.70 -0.31
CA PHE A 283 -2.31 10.60 0.11
C PHE A 283 -1.50 9.51 0.79
N SER A 284 -2.07 8.94 1.85
CA SER A 284 -1.54 7.76 2.55
C SER A 284 -2.61 6.69 2.63
N SER A 285 -2.35 5.50 2.08
CA SER A 285 -3.28 4.36 2.20
C SER A 285 -2.95 3.55 3.45
N ASN A 286 -3.90 3.49 4.37
CA ASN A 286 -3.74 2.95 5.72
C ASN A 286 -4.51 1.63 5.84
N GLY A 287 -3.85 0.53 5.46
CA GLY A 287 -4.52 -0.75 5.31
C GLY A 287 -5.08 -1.35 6.60
N HIS A 288 -4.46 -1.12 7.74
CA HIS A 288 -4.97 -1.63 9.02
C HIS A 288 -6.27 -0.92 9.43
N ASP A 289 -6.31 0.40 9.26
CA ASP A 289 -7.47 1.20 9.68
C ASP A 289 -8.56 1.22 8.60
N GLY A 290 -8.24 0.83 7.36
CA GLY A 290 -9.16 0.93 6.23
C GLY A 290 -9.49 2.39 5.94
N SER A 291 -8.47 3.25 5.84
CA SER A 291 -8.61 4.67 5.55
C SER A 291 -7.61 5.16 4.51
N LEU A 292 -7.91 6.28 3.89
CA LEU A 292 -7.05 7.07 3.03
C LEU A 292 -6.89 8.44 3.67
N THR A 293 -5.73 8.71 4.27
CA THR A 293 -5.45 10.05 4.81
C THR A 293 -5.14 11.00 3.67
N VAL A 294 -5.86 12.12 3.62
CA VAL A 294 -5.68 13.21 2.65
C VAL A 294 -5.01 14.38 3.35
N ILE A 295 -3.84 14.78 2.88
CA ILE A 295 -3.03 15.84 3.44
C ILE A 295 -2.87 16.94 2.39
N LYS A 296 -3.15 18.19 2.74
CA LYS A 296 -2.95 19.33 1.87
C LYS A 296 -1.55 19.90 2.06
N GLU A 297 -0.82 20.09 0.98
CA GLU A 297 0.35 20.94 0.92
C GLU A 297 -0.12 22.40 0.79
N GLU A 298 -0.03 23.18 1.87
CA GLU A 298 -0.33 24.60 1.87
C GLU A 298 0.85 25.42 1.32
N THR A 299 2.04 25.01 1.71
CA THR A 299 3.33 25.46 1.19
C THR A 299 4.30 24.29 1.26
N PRO A 300 5.48 24.34 0.63
CA PRO A 300 6.46 23.23 0.65
C PRO A 300 6.88 22.76 2.05
N ASP A 301 6.68 23.57 3.08
CA ASP A 301 7.07 23.27 4.45
C ASP A 301 5.87 23.28 5.44
N ASN A 302 4.65 23.48 4.93
CA ASN A 302 3.44 23.51 5.77
C ASN A 302 2.34 22.60 5.19
N TYR A 303 1.87 21.67 6.00
CA TYR A 303 0.93 20.61 5.61
C TYR A 303 -0.20 20.52 6.62
N THR A 304 -1.40 20.20 6.15
CA THR A 304 -2.58 20.03 6.98
C THR A 304 -3.28 18.73 6.63
N VAL A 305 -3.52 17.86 7.62
CA VAL A 305 -4.42 16.72 7.44
C VAL A 305 -5.82 17.23 7.25
N VAL A 306 -6.39 16.97 6.08
CA VAL A 306 -7.71 17.46 5.69
C VAL A 306 -8.79 16.49 6.11
N GLU A 307 -8.53 15.18 5.91
CA GLU A 307 -9.53 14.15 6.11
C GLU A 307 -8.91 12.75 6.12
N ASP A 308 -9.55 11.82 6.85
CA ASP A 308 -9.37 10.39 6.72
C ASP A 308 -10.61 9.81 6.02
N VAL A 309 -10.49 9.53 4.73
CA VAL A 309 -11.57 8.97 3.91
C VAL A 309 -11.69 7.48 4.17
N PRO A 310 -12.87 6.96 4.57
CA PRO A 310 -13.03 5.52 4.79
C PRO A 310 -12.79 4.70 3.52
N THR A 311 -11.99 3.65 3.64
CA THR A 311 -11.74 2.65 2.58
C THR A 311 -12.11 1.25 3.06
N GLN A 312 -11.65 0.22 2.39
CA GLN A 312 -11.77 -1.15 2.86
C GLN A 312 -10.50 -1.52 3.66
N VAL A 313 -10.67 -2.18 4.80
CA VAL A 313 -9.53 -2.76 5.55
C VAL A 313 -8.66 -3.59 4.60
N ASN A 314 -7.35 -3.53 4.75
CA ASN A 314 -6.30 -4.08 3.91
C ASN A 314 -6.09 -3.37 2.55
N ALA A 315 -6.78 -2.29 2.23
CA ALA A 315 -6.44 -1.42 1.09
C ALA A 315 -5.19 -0.59 1.43
N ARG A 316 -4.00 -1.22 1.33
CA ARG A 316 -2.73 -0.65 1.78
C ARG A 316 -1.89 -0.04 0.67
N THR A 317 -2.03 -0.57 -0.56
CA THR A 317 -1.29 -0.09 -1.73
C THR A 317 -2.20 0.66 -2.67
N MET A 318 -1.67 1.70 -3.31
CA MET A 318 -2.43 2.57 -4.21
C MET A 318 -1.59 3.11 -5.35
N THR A 319 -2.27 3.56 -6.39
CA THR A 319 -1.71 4.45 -7.41
C THR A 319 -2.65 5.61 -7.69
N LEU A 320 -2.12 6.66 -8.31
CA LEU A 320 -2.82 7.89 -8.65
C LEU A 320 -2.78 8.10 -10.16
N ASP A 321 -3.89 8.54 -10.73
CA ASP A 321 -3.92 9.11 -12.07
C ASP A 321 -3.82 10.64 -11.98
N PRO A 322 -2.69 11.24 -12.38
CA PRO A 322 -2.53 12.69 -12.29
C PRO A 322 -3.39 13.46 -13.30
N THR A 323 -4.03 12.77 -14.26
CA THR A 323 -4.91 13.38 -15.25
C THR A 323 -6.34 13.54 -14.74
N THR A 324 -6.84 12.51 -14.06
CA THR A 324 -8.22 12.49 -13.51
C THR A 324 -8.25 12.79 -12.03
N HIS A 325 -7.10 12.80 -11.35
CA HIS A 325 -6.94 12.91 -9.90
C HIS A 325 -7.62 11.77 -9.13
N GLU A 326 -7.89 10.65 -9.82
CA GLU A 326 -8.46 9.45 -9.21
C GLU A 326 -7.38 8.60 -8.56
N ILE A 327 -7.74 7.98 -7.44
CA ILE A 327 -6.89 7.07 -6.67
C ILE A 327 -7.46 5.67 -6.78
N TYR A 328 -6.60 4.73 -7.08
CA TYR A 328 -6.93 3.32 -7.26
C TYR A 328 -6.30 2.50 -6.14
N LEU A 329 -7.14 1.83 -5.35
CA LEU A 329 -6.74 0.91 -4.30
C LEU A 329 -7.30 -0.47 -4.60
N VAL A 330 -6.61 -1.48 -4.10
CA VAL A 330 -7.10 -2.87 -4.19
C VAL A 330 -7.17 -3.48 -2.81
N SER A 331 -8.15 -4.36 -2.58
CA SER A 331 -8.32 -5.05 -1.32
C SER A 331 -9.11 -6.35 -1.49
N ALA A 332 -9.11 -7.17 -0.45
CA ALA A 332 -10.00 -8.33 -0.33
C ALA A 332 -10.51 -8.46 1.10
N ALA A 333 -11.60 -9.18 1.28
CA ALA A 333 -12.04 -9.60 2.59
C ALA A 333 -11.18 -10.76 3.10
N TYR A 334 -10.98 -10.82 4.42
CA TYR A 334 -10.28 -11.90 5.09
C TYR A 334 -11.23 -12.65 6.01
N THR A 335 -10.99 -13.94 6.17
CA THR A 335 -11.66 -14.74 7.19
C THR A 335 -11.33 -14.20 8.59
N PRO A 336 -12.18 -14.42 9.60
CA PRO A 336 -11.79 -14.20 10.98
C PRO A 336 -10.47 -14.93 11.29
N LEU A 337 -9.66 -14.36 12.19
CA LEU A 337 -8.42 -15.01 12.64
C LEU A 337 -8.81 -16.32 13.34
N PRO A 338 -8.29 -17.48 12.89
CA PRO A 338 -8.51 -18.73 13.61
C PRO A 338 -7.91 -18.68 15.01
N PRO A 339 -8.44 -19.43 15.97
CA PRO A 339 -7.80 -19.55 17.28
C PRO A 339 -6.44 -20.24 17.13
N ALA A 340 -5.46 -19.78 17.90
CA ALA A 340 -4.16 -20.44 18.00
C ALA A 340 -4.32 -21.86 18.58
N THR A 341 -3.57 -22.81 18.04
CA THR A 341 -3.51 -24.21 18.50
C THR A 341 -2.05 -24.61 18.76
N ASP A 342 -1.83 -25.74 19.43
CA ASP A 342 -0.46 -26.24 19.64
C ASP A 342 0.24 -26.61 18.32
N GLU A 343 -0.53 -26.97 17.29
CA GLU A 343 -0.03 -27.29 15.94
C GLU A 343 0.19 -26.03 15.08
N ASP A 344 -0.60 -24.99 15.31
CA ASP A 344 -0.50 -23.69 14.64
C ASP A 344 -0.60 -22.56 15.68
N PRO A 345 0.53 -22.19 16.32
CA PRO A 345 0.54 -21.15 17.35
C PRO A 345 0.38 -19.73 16.80
N HIS A 346 0.51 -19.54 15.48
CA HIS A 346 0.44 -18.25 14.80
C HIS A 346 -0.45 -18.34 13.55
N PRO A 347 -1.76 -18.61 13.70
CA PRO A 347 -2.64 -18.80 12.56
C PRO A 347 -2.80 -17.50 11.77
N GLU A 348 -2.88 -17.66 10.46
CA GLU A 348 -3.08 -16.53 9.54
C GLU A 348 -4.52 -16.45 9.06
N ARG A 349 -4.97 -15.22 8.80
CA ARG A 349 -6.24 -14.98 8.10
C ARG A 349 -6.10 -15.38 6.64
N LYS A 350 -7.12 -16.01 6.08
CA LYS A 350 -7.16 -16.35 4.66
C LYS A 350 -8.03 -15.35 3.90
N ILE A 351 -7.64 -15.07 2.67
CA ILE A 351 -8.47 -14.26 1.76
C ILE A 351 -9.76 -15.04 1.48
N VAL A 352 -10.90 -14.35 1.58
CA VAL A 352 -12.20 -14.92 1.19
C VAL A 352 -12.22 -15.03 -0.34
N PRO A 353 -12.40 -16.24 -0.89
CA PRO A 353 -12.42 -16.44 -2.33
C PRO A 353 -13.41 -15.51 -3.04
N GLY A 354 -13.02 -14.93 -4.16
CA GLY A 354 -13.85 -14.03 -4.96
C GLY A 354 -14.06 -12.63 -4.39
N SER A 355 -13.49 -12.29 -3.22
CA SER A 355 -13.70 -10.99 -2.57
C SER A 355 -12.75 -9.89 -3.00
N PHE A 356 -11.83 -10.16 -3.92
CA PHE A 356 -10.85 -9.17 -4.37
C PHE A 356 -11.51 -8.07 -5.21
N VAL A 357 -11.22 -6.83 -4.89
CA VAL A 357 -11.89 -5.65 -5.45
C VAL A 357 -10.89 -4.57 -5.86
N LEU A 358 -11.28 -3.77 -6.84
CA LEU A 358 -10.71 -2.48 -7.16
C LEU A 358 -11.64 -1.39 -6.62
N LEU A 359 -11.09 -0.47 -5.85
CA LEU A 359 -11.75 0.70 -5.29
C LEU A 359 -11.20 1.94 -5.99
N VAL A 360 -12.08 2.79 -6.51
CA VAL A 360 -11.71 4.03 -7.18
C VAL A 360 -12.26 5.20 -6.37
N PHE A 361 -11.36 6.04 -5.89
CA PHE A 361 -11.67 7.26 -5.14
C PHE A 361 -11.38 8.48 -5.99
N GLY A 362 -12.18 9.52 -5.80
CA GLY A 362 -12.04 10.80 -6.49
C GLY A 362 -13.00 11.83 -5.92
N ARG A 363 -13.10 12.99 -6.56
CA ARG A 363 -13.96 14.11 -6.16
C ARG A 363 -15.26 14.16 -6.95
#